data_b1cb0e15504dd716e95fa6b85c6247ff
#
_entry.id   b1cb0e15504dd716e95fa6b85c6247ff
#
_cell.length_a   1.000
_cell.length_b   1.000
_cell.length_c   1.000
_cell.angle_alpha   90.00
_cell.angle_beta   90.00
_cell.angle_gamma   90.00
#
_symmetry.space_group_name_H-M   'P 1'
#
loop_
_entity.id
_entity.type
_entity.pdbx_description
1 polymer ?
#
loop_
_entity_poly.entity_id
_entity_poly.type
_entity_poly.pdbx_seq_one_letter_code
_entity_poly.pdbx_strand_id
1 'polypeptide(L)'
;MNYPKLRFVFDRKRVATKKNKGLVQIEVYSDRQRKFISTGVKLYSDQWNERYKVVNTPSAISLNEMLDAQMNDIQDWISGLIKKSEPFDFIKLYRFLKNRSSDSALFTDFVEKRIRERADIQESTKKSALKLVRSLNDFGKILYFSDLTKANILDYDTWLHSKGYKQQTIHSYHKYMKTYINDAIRSEIIEKSPYDGIKIERGKSSIRKYLTEEEIQRIKDAKIASASICRVRDLFLFQCYTGFAYADLAKFDFSTVIQRNGKYIVHDARKKTGEDFYVVLLSPAVEILKKYDFVLPVIDNVPYNLRLKVLAEYAGVDKAITSHMGRHTFAVWCLNNGVKIENLAKMMGHTDIKTTQIYAKVLNEEVEKEFEGLENVLAKK
;
A
#
# COMPACT_ATOMS: atom_id res chain seq x y z
N MET A 1 12.67 -21.14 23.01
CA MET A 1 11.71 -20.02 23.10
C MET A 1 11.45 -19.72 24.56
N ASN A 2 11.60 -18.45 25.00
CA ASN A 2 11.26 -18.08 26.38
C ASN A 2 9.79 -17.71 26.43
N TYR A 3 8.99 -18.52 27.12
CA TYR A 3 7.59 -18.22 27.37
C TYR A 3 7.45 -17.36 28.65
N PRO A 4 6.39 -16.54 28.74
CA PRO A 4 6.24 -15.59 29.85
C PRO A 4 6.00 -16.30 31.18
N LYS A 5 6.51 -15.70 32.26
CA LYS A 5 6.19 -16.06 33.64
C LYS A 5 4.99 -15.23 34.12
N LEU A 6 4.07 -15.88 34.80
CA LEU A 6 2.85 -15.25 35.34
C LEU A 6 2.84 -15.34 36.86
N ARG A 7 2.40 -14.26 37.52
CA ARG A 7 2.11 -14.26 38.94
C ARG A 7 1.08 -13.20 39.31
N PHE A 8 0.43 -13.37 40.42
CA PHE A 8 -0.36 -12.30 41.01
C PHE A 8 0.54 -11.27 41.69
N VAL A 9 0.13 -10.00 41.62
CA VAL A 9 0.76 -8.87 42.34
C VAL A 9 -0.36 -8.07 42.93
N PHE A 10 -0.36 -7.96 44.28
CA PHE A 10 -1.29 -7.14 45.01
C PHE A 10 -0.68 -5.77 45.28
N ASP A 11 -1.51 -4.74 45.17
CA ASP A 11 -1.19 -3.35 45.52
C ASP A 11 0.18 -2.83 45.06
N ARG A 12 0.49 -3.00 43.78
CA ARG A 12 1.74 -2.50 43.19
C ARG A 12 2.00 -1.00 43.47
N LYS A 13 0.92 -0.21 43.64
CA LYS A 13 1.00 1.23 43.90
C LYS A 13 1.14 1.57 45.41
N ARG A 14 1.10 0.58 46.29
CA ARG A 14 1.20 0.71 47.75
C ARG A 14 0.16 1.65 48.35
N VAL A 15 -1.08 1.56 47.86
CA VAL A 15 -2.21 2.38 48.35
C VAL A 15 -3.15 1.63 49.28
N ALA A 16 -3.01 0.31 49.41
CA ALA A 16 -3.86 -0.52 50.26
C ALA A 16 -3.61 -0.28 51.74
N THR A 17 -4.68 -0.03 52.46
CA THR A 17 -4.73 0.08 53.93
C THR A 17 -5.99 -0.64 54.45
N LYS A 18 -6.25 -0.61 55.75
CA LYS A 18 -7.53 -1.07 56.28
C LYS A 18 -8.73 -0.20 55.86
N LYS A 19 -8.47 0.99 55.27
CA LYS A 19 -9.51 1.92 54.80
C LYS A 19 -9.54 2.10 53.29
N ASN A 20 -8.41 1.87 52.61
CA ASN A 20 -8.28 2.00 51.16
C ASN A 20 -7.98 0.65 50.55
N LYS A 21 -8.57 0.38 49.36
CA LYS A 21 -8.37 -0.86 48.63
C LYS A 21 -7.24 -0.73 47.63
N GLY A 22 -6.33 -1.71 47.55
CA GLY A 22 -5.37 -1.92 46.53
C GLY A 22 -5.88 -2.88 45.45
N LEU A 23 -5.33 -2.81 44.24
CA LEU A 23 -5.72 -3.60 43.10
C LEU A 23 -4.88 -4.89 43.00
N VAL A 24 -5.53 -6.02 42.78
CA VAL A 24 -4.85 -7.26 42.36
C VAL A 24 -4.62 -7.23 40.85
N GLN A 25 -3.40 -7.53 40.42
CA GLN A 25 -3.00 -7.58 39.02
C GLN A 25 -2.30 -8.92 38.70
N ILE A 26 -2.35 -9.34 37.45
CA ILE A 26 -1.50 -10.43 36.94
C ILE A 26 -0.29 -9.77 36.28
N GLU A 27 0.91 -10.07 36.80
CA GLU A 27 2.16 -9.69 36.14
C GLU A 27 2.50 -10.74 35.08
N VAL A 28 2.79 -10.27 33.88
CA VAL A 28 3.32 -11.06 32.78
C VAL A 28 4.73 -10.59 32.50
N TYR A 29 5.71 -11.48 32.63
CA TYR A 29 7.12 -11.19 32.44
C TYR A 29 7.69 -12.04 31.30
N SER A 30 8.21 -11.41 30.25
CA SER A 30 8.91 -12.03 29.14
C SER A 30 9.95 -11.09 28.56
N ASP A 31 11.10 -11.62 28.14
CA ASP A 31 12.18 -10.88 27.44
C ASP A 31 12.55 -9.55 28.12
N ARG A 32 12.76 -9.59 29.44
CA ARG A 32 13.08 -8.43 30.30
C ARG A 32 12.00 -7.34 30.36
N GLN A 33 10.82 -7.58 29.78
CA GLN A 33 9.68 -6.69 29.87
C GLN A 33 8.63 -7.20 30.86
N ARG A 34 7.94 -6.26 31.53
CA ARG A 34 6.83 -6.56 32.45
C ARG A 34 5.58 -5.81 32.04
N LYS A 35 4.47 -6.52 32.02
CA LYS A 35 3.13 -5.93 31.86
C LYS A 35 2.24 -6.40 32.99
N PHE A 36 1.31 -5.52 33.41
CA PHE A 36 0.40 -5.76 34.50
C PHE A 36 -1.04 -5.70 33.98
N ILE A 37 -1.76 -6.80 34.16
CA ILE A 37 -3.15 -6.98 33.73
C ILE A 37 -4.03 -6.77 34.96
N SER A 38 -5.01 -5.88 34.87
CA SER A 38 -5.97 -5.66 35.95
C SER A 38 -6.93 -6.85 36.05
N THR A 39 -7.12 -7.36 37.28
CA THR A 39 -8.13 -8.42 37.51
C THR A 39 -9.50 -7.80 37.89
N GLY A 40 -9.58 -6.49 38.11
CA GLY A 40 -10.76 -5.84 38.64
C GLY A 40 -10.95 -6.02 40.18
N VAL A 41 -10.24 -6.96 40.80
CA VAL A 41 -10.36 -7.24 42.24
C VAL A 41 -9.61 -6.21 43.06
N LYS A 42 -10.31 -5.54 43.96
CA LYS A 42 -9.74 -4.56 44.88
C LYS A 42 -9.96 -5.02 46.32
N LEU A 43 -8.88 -5.06 47.12
CA LEU A 43 -8.86 -5.61 48.47
C LEU A 43 -8.25 -4.62 49.47
N TYR A 44 -8.63 -4.70 50.72
CA TYR A 44 -7.93 -4.05 51.82
C TYR A 44 -6.62 -4.79 52.15
N SER A 45 -5.70 -4.17 52.85
CA SER A 45 -4.37 -4.72 53.11
C SER A 45 -4.37 -6.05 53.87
N ASP A 46 -5.37 -6.29 54.73
CA ASP A 46 -5.56 -7.51 55.51
C ASP A 46 -6.33 -8.63 54.76
N GLN A 47 -6.80 -8.36 53.56
CA GLN A 47 -7.54 -9.30 52.72
C GLN A 47 -6.69 -10.02 51.70
N TRP A 48 -5.38 -9.81 51.63
CA TRP A 48 -4.46 -10.45 50.73
C TRP A 48 -3.41 -11.27 51.47
N ASN A 49 -3.17 -12.47 50.97
CA ASN A 49 -2.09 -13.34 51.40
C ASN A 49 -1.37 -13.94 50.21
N GLU A 50 -0.04 -13.94 50.21
CA GLU A 50 0.76 -14.43 49.08
C GLU A 50 0.52 -15.91 48.76
N ARG A 51 0.19 -16.72 49.78
CA ARG A 51 -0.04 -18.16 49.66
C ARG A 51 -1.49 -18.49 49.30
N TYR A 52 -2.45 -17.82 50.01
CA TYR A 52 -3.90 -18.15 49.92
C TYR A 52 -4.68 -17.16 49.05
N LYS A 53 -4.04 -16.15 48.50
CA LYS A 53 -4.64 -15.04 47.74
C LYS A 53 -5.63 -14.24 48.56
N VAL A 54 -6.91 -14.28 48.22
CA VAL A 54 -7.94 -13.54 48.96
C VAL A 54 -8.33 -14.28 50.25
N VAL A 55 -8.25 -13.58 51.39
CA VAL A 55 -8.58 -14.06 52.75
C VAL A 55 -9.43 -13.03 53.46
N ASN A 56 -9.90 -13.36 54.64
CA ASN A 56 -10.58 -12.44 55.60
C ASN A 56 -11.77 -11.64 55.01
N THR A 57 -12.50 -12.25 54.06
CA THR A 57 -13.73 -11.69 53.50
C THR A 57 -14.71 -12.80 53.16
N PRO A 58 -16.04 -12.57 53.32
CA PRO A 58 -17.06 -13.57 52.97
C PRO A 58 -17.00 -14.01 51.52
N SER A 59 -16.53 -13.12 50.64
CA SER A 59 -16.39 -13.40 49.18
C SER A 59 -15.05 -14.04 48.82
N ALA A 60 -14.22 -14.50 49.76
CA ALA A 60 -12.87 -15.01 49.49
C ALA A 60 -12.87 -16.15 48.48
N ILE A 61 -13.79 -17.10 48.61
CA ILE A 61 -13.89 -18.27 47.69
C ILE A 61 -14.19 -17.81 46.26
N SER A 62 -15.26 -17.04 46.07
CA SER A 62 -15.67 -16.58 44.72
C SER A 62 -14.65 -15.65 44.09
N LEU A 63 -13.97 -14.80 44.87
CA LEU A 63 -12.90 -13.95 44.33
C LEU A 63 -11.65 -14.74 43.97
N ASN A 64 -11.31 -15.80 44.72
CA ASN A 64 -10.22 -16.69 44.39
C ASN A 64 -10.52 -17.48 43.09
N GLU A 65 -11.74 -18.03 42.96
CA GLU A 65 -12.18 -18.71 41.73
C GLU A 65 -12.09 -17.78 40.52
N MET A 66 -12.53 -16.50 40.67
CA MET A 66 -12.44 -15.51 39.60
C MET A 66 -10.99 -15.20 39.23
N LEU A 67 -10.09 -15.04 40.22
CA LEU A 67 -8.66 -14.82 39.97
C LEU A 67 -8.03 -16.01 39.27
N ASP A 68 -8.32 -17.23 39.74
CA ASP A 68 -7.80 -18.46 39.14
C ASP A 68 -8.31 -18.68 37.70
N ALA A 69 -9.58 -18.42 37.45
CA ALA A 69 -10.13 -18.47 36.09
C ALA A 69 -9.38 -17.53 35.14
N GLN A 70 -9.13 -16.27 35.57
CA GLN A 70 -8.39 -15.32 34.75
C GLN A 70 -6.93 -15.73 34.50
N MET A 71 -6.28 -16.32 35.50
CA MET A 71 -4.92 -16.85 35.38
C MET A 71 -4.87 -18.03 34.43
N ASN A 72 -5.77 -19.00 34.60
CA ASN A 72 -5.85 -20.21 33.80
C ASN A 72 -6.11 -19.89 32.32
N ASP A 73 -6.97 -18.93 32.02
CA ASP A 73 -7.26 -18.53 30.65
C ASP A 73 -6.01 -17.98 29.91
N ILE A 74 -5.17 -17.21 30.62
CA ILE A 74 -3.91 -16.71 30.06
C ILE A 74 -2.93 -17.86 29.88
N GLN A 75 -2.87 -18.79 30.84
CA GLN A 75 -2.01 -19.98 30.77
C GLN A 75 -2.41 -20.92 29.62
N ASP A 76 -3.71 -21.16 29.43
CA ASP A 76 -4.23 -21.99 28.35
C ASP A 76 -3.95 -21.38 26.99
N TRP A 77 -4.10 -20.06 26.87
CA TRP A 77 -3.73 -19.36 25.64
C TRP A 77 -2.23 -19.48 25.34
N ILE A 78 -1.35 -19.30 26.34
CA ILE A 78 0.10 -19.47 26.19
C ILE A 78 0.42 -20.92 25.81
N SER A 79 -0.24 -21.89 26.44
CA SER A 79 -0.10 -23.32 26.13
C SER A 79 -0.49 -23.60 24.67
N GLY A 80 -1.51 -22.91 24.16
CA GLY A 80 -1.90 -22.96 22.76
C GLY A 80 -0.81 -22.44 21.79
N LEU A 81 -0.09 -21.38 22.16
CA LEU A 81 1.07 -20.89 21.40
C LEU A 81 2.20 -21.92 21.40
N ILE A 82 2.48 -22.54 22.56
CA ILE A 82 3.52 -23.57 22.68
C ILE A 82 3.21 -24.75 21.74
N LYS A 83 1.97 -25.27 21.77
CA LYS A 83 1.55 -26.38 20.90
C LYS A 83 1.69 -26.08 19.42
N LYS A 84 1.54 -24.79 19.02
CA LYS A 84 1.67 -24.34 17.64
C LYS A 84 3.09 -23.87 17.28
N SER A 85 4.05 -23.96 18.21
CA SER A 85 5.42 -23.43 18.06
C SER A 85 5.45 -21.94 17.69
N GLU A 86 4.45 -21.17 18.11
CA GLU A 86 4.38 -19.74 17.87
C GLU A 86 5.08 -18.95 18.99
N PRO A 87 5.89 -17.92 18.67
CA PRO A 87 6.52 -17.08 19.67
C PRO A 87 5.47 -16.26 20.44
N PHE A 88 5.74 -16.08 21.76
CA PHE A 88 4.97 -15.15 22.57
C PHE A 88 5.29 -13.71 22.18
N ASP A 89 4.26 -12.85 22.21
CA ASP A 89 4.34 -11.41 21.97
C ASP A 89 3.29 -10.71 22.83
N PHE A 90 3.65 -9.57 23.45
CA PHE A 90 2.73 -8.77 24.24
C PHE A 90 1.58 -8.17 23.44
N ILE A 91 1.76 -7.95 22.11
CA ILE A 91 0.67 -7.52 21.22
C ILE A 91 -0.36 -8.65 21.08
N LYS A 92 0.10 -9.90 20.90
CA LYS A 92 -0.77 -11.08 20.86
C LYS A 92 -1.52 -11.27 22.19
N LEU A 93 -0.82 -11.09 23.33
CA LEU A 93 -1.45 -11.16 24.65
C LEU A 93 -2.52 -10.09 24.81
N TYR A 94 -2.23 -8.86 24.42
CA TYR A 94 -3.19 -7.78 24.49
C TYR A 94 -4.43 -8.07 23.63
N ARG A 95 -4.25 -8.62 22.44
CA ARG A 95 -5.35 -9.07 21.58
C ARG A 95 -6.20 -10.16 22.26
N PHE A 96 -5.56 -11.15 22.84
CA PHE A 96 -6.26 -12.23 23.54
C PHE A 96 -7.12 -11.71 24.70
N LEU A 97 -6.55 -10.85 25.53
CA LEU A 97 -7.26 -10.27 26.69
C LEU A 97 -8.46 -9.41 26.28
N LYS A 98 -8.33 -8.68 25.19
CA LYS A 98 -9.36 -7.76 24.74
C LYS A 98 -10.50 -8.46 23.99
N ASN A 99 -10.23 -9.56 23.31
CA ASN A 99 -11.26 -10.40 22.68
C ASN A 99 -12.21 -11.09 23.68
N ARG A 100 -11.90 -11.05 24.98
CA ARG A 100 -12.75 -11.62 26.06
C ARG A 100 -13.81 -10.64 26.57
N SER A 101 -13.63 -9.34 26.37
CA SER A 101 -14.68 -8.37 26.65
C SER A 101 -15.54 -8.21 25.39
N SER A 102 -16.83 -8.49 25.49
CA SER A 102 -17.82 -8.48 24.40
C SER A 102 -17.91 -7.17 23.60
N ASP A 103 -17.18 -6.12 23.99
CA ASP A 103 -17.22 -4.78 23.39
C ASP A 103 -16.02 -4.45 22.46
N SER A 104 -15.17 -5.39 22.11
CA SER A 104 -13.95 -5.02 21.38
C SER A 104 -13.64 -5.90 20.17
N ALA A 105 -14.44 -5.76 19.13
CA ALA A 105 -14.07 -6.28 17.81
C ALA A 105 -12.76 -5.61 17.34
N LEU A 106 -11.82 -6.42 16.80
CA LEU A 106 -10.59 -5.91 16.22
C LEU A 106 -10.89 -5.11 14.95
N PHE A 107 -10.52 -3.86 14.93
CA PHE A 107 -10.59 -3.02 13.72
C PHE A 107 -9.73 -3.61 12.60
N THR A 108 -8.53 -4.13 12.92
CA THR A 108 -7.64 -4.75 11.94
C THR A 108 -8.25 -5.99 11.30
N ASP A 109 -8.95 -6.84 12.06
CA ASP A 109 -9.62 -8.03 11.53
C ASP A 109 -10.84 -7.63 10.68
N PHE A 110 -11.60 -6.62 11.12
CA PHE A 110 -12.68 -6.04 10.32
C PHE A 110 -12.14 -5.54 8.97
N VAL A 111 -11.06 -4.74 8.98
CA VAL A 111 -10.44 -4.23 7.74
C VAL A 111 -9.99 -5.38 6.85
N GLU A 112 -9.29 -6.38 7.39
CA GLU A 112 -8.82 -7.53 6.60
C GLU A 112 -9.98 -8.32 6.00
N LYS A 113 -11.03 -8.60 6.78
CA LYS A 113 -12.24 -9.28 6.32
C LYS A 113 -12.90 -8.49 5.19
N ARG A 114 -13.13 -7.18 5.37
CA ARG A 114 -13.74 -6.32 4.35
C ARG A 114 -12.92 -6.27 3.06
N ILE A 115 -11.58 -6.22 3.16
CA ILE A 115 -10.71 -6.28 1.97
C ILE A 115 -10.91 -7.58 1.20
N ARG A 116 -10.96 -8.72 1.89
CA ARG A 116 -11.10 -10.04 1.26
C ARG A 116 -12.47 -10.25 0.61
N GLU A 117 -13.52 -9.76 1.23
CA GLU A 117 -14.91 -9.88 0.77
C GLU A 117 -15.24 -8.99 -0.44
N ARG A 118 -14.46 -7.93 -0.70
CA ARG A 118 -14.71 -7.02 -1.83
C ARG A 118 -14.48 -7.71 -3.17
N ALA A 119 -15.56 -7.90 -3.94
CA ALA A 119 -15.51 -8.41 -5.32
C ALA A 119 -15.30 -7.30 -6.37
N ASP A 120 -15.58 -6.05 -6.00
CA ASP A 120 -15.55 -4.86 -6.87
C ASP A 120 -14.15 -4.29 -7.10
N ILE A 121 -13.11 -4.81 -6.45
CA ILE A 121 -11.72 -4.37 -6.58
C ILE A 121 -10.79 -5.48 -7.05
N GLN A 122 -9.80 -5.09 -7.87
CA GLN A 122 -8.79 -6.02 -8.37
C GLN A 122 -7.89 -6.54 -7.25
N GLU A 123 -7.32 -7.74 -7.41
CA GLU A 123 -6.40 -8.38 -6.47
C GLU A 123 -5.16 -7.52 -6.15
N SER A 124 -4.65 -6.74 -7.11
CA SER A 124 -3.56 -5.78 -6.88
C SER A 124 -3.95 -4.67 -5.90
N THR A 125 -5.22 -4.24 -5.93
CA THR A 125 -5.78 -3.26 -4.99
C THR A 125 -5.96 -3.87 -3.61
N LYS A 126 -6.45 -5.12 -3.51
CA LYS A 126 -6.54 -5.87 -2.25
C LYS A 126 -5.16 -6.02 -1.60
N LYS A 127 -4.16 -6.45 -2.37
CA LYS A 127 -2.75 -6.55 -1.88
C LYS A 127 -2.22 -5.21 -1.35
N SER A 128 -2.59 -4.10 -2.00
CA SER A 128 -2.18 -2.76 -1.55
C SER A 128 -2.92 -2.33 -0.28
N ALA A 129 -4.21 -2.65 -0.15
CA ALA A 129 -4.99 -2.36 1.04
C ALA A 129 -4.55 -3.22 2.26
N LEU A 130 -4.16 -4.49 2.05
CA LEU A 130 -3.62 -5.35 3.10
C LEU A 130 -2.31 -4.83 3.72
N LYS A 131 -1.57 -3.97 3.02
CA LYS A 131 -0.41 -3.28 3.61
C LYS A 131 -0.81 -2.38 4.77
N LEU A 132 -2.03 -1.80 4.75
CA LEU A 132 -2.55 -1.04 5.89
C LEU A 132 -2.65 -1.91 7.13
N VAL A 133 -3.24 -3.11 7.03
CA VAL A 133 -3.39 -4.04 8.16
C VAL A 133 -2.02 -4.37 8.78
N ARG A 134 -1.02 -4.66 7.95
CA ARG A 134 0.35 -4.89 8.43
C ARG A 134 0.91 -3.67 9.13
N SER A 135 0.77 -2.49 8.52
CA SER A 135 1.25 -1.22 9.08
C SER A 135 0.60 -0.88 10.43
N LEU A 136 -0.71 -1.13 10.59
CA LEU A 136 -1.41 -0.94 11.86
C LEU A 136 -0.94 -1.94 12.92
N ASN A 137 -0.69 -3.20 12.53
CA ASN A 137 -0.11 -4.20 13.42
C ASN A 137 1.29 -3.82 13.89
N ASP A 138 2.15 -3.30 12.98
CA ASP A 138 3.51 -2.84 13.29
C ASP A 138 3.49 -1.59 14.19
N PHE A 139 2.51 -0.71 14.02
CA PHE A 139 2.30 0.46 14.86
C PHE A 139 1.80 0.07 16.27
N GLY A 140 0.90 -0.88 16.37
CA GLY A 140 0.45 -1.51 17.62
C GLY A 140 -0.52 -0.71 18.49
N LYS A 141 -0.81 0.58 18.17
CA LYS A 141 -1.71 1.44 18.97
C LYS A 141 -3.13 1.55 18.37
N ILE A 142 -3.35 1.08 17.14
CA ILE A 142 -4.67 1.07 16.48
C ILE A 142 -4.97 -0.35 16.05
N LEU A 143 -5.49 -1.15 16.95
CA LEU A 143 -5.86 -2.53 16.71
C LEU A 143 -7.36 -2.76 16.84
N TYR A 144 -8.04 -2.00 17.68
CA TYR A 144 -9.44 -2.14 18.02
C TYR A 144 -10.25 -0.90 17.60
N PHE A 145 -11.57 -1.03 17.52
CA PHE A 145 -12.42 0.11 17.26
C PHE A 145 -12.31 1.20 18.34
N SER A 146 -12.12 0.81 19.59
CA SER A 146 -11.89 1.75 20.70
C SER A 146 -10.57 2.54 20.60
N ASP A 147 -9.62 2.06 19.78
CA ASP A 147 -8.35 2.75 19.55
C ASP A 147 -8.47 3.84 18.46
N LEU A 148 -9.61 3.90 17.77
CA LEU A 148 -9.88 4.87 16.70
C LEU A 148 -10.15 6.26 17.30
N THR A 149 -9.13 6.86 17.87
CA THR A 149 -9.16 8.23 18.43
C THR A 149 -8.38 9.19 17.55
N LYS A 150 -8.74 10.48 17.61
CA LYS A 150 -8.00 11.54 16.91
C LYS A 150 -6.51 11.55 17.27
N ALA A 151 -6.18 11.34 18.55
CA ALA A 151 -4.81 11.29 19.04
C ALA A 151 -4.04 10.13 18.39
N ASN A 152 -4.59 8.91 18.36
CA ASN A 152 -3.94 7.76 17.76
C ASN A 152 -3.77 7.91 16.24
N ILE A 153 -4.69 8.60 15.54
CA ILE A 153 -4.53 8.92 14.12
C ILE A 153 -3.32 9.84 13.88
N LEU A 154 -3.14 10.86 14.69
CA LEU A 154 -2.00 11.78 14.61
C LEU A 154 -0.69 11.09 15.00
N ASP A 155 -0.71 10.24 16.03
CA ASP A 155 0.42 9.40 16.41
C ASP A 155 0.83 8.45 15.27
N TYR A 156 -0.16 7.86 14.57
CA TYR A 156 0.10 6.99 13.43
C TYR A 156 0.75 7.75 12.26
N ASP A 157 0.26 8.96 11.96
CA ASP A 157 0.87 9.83 10.94
C ASP A 157 2.33 10.13 11.29
N THR A 158 2.61 10.54 12.53
CA THR A 158 3.96 10.81 13.03
C THR A 158 4.85 9.56 12.94
N TRP A 159 4.32 8.39 13.30
CA TRP A 159 5.04 7.12 13.22
C TRP A 159 5.36 6.74 11.77
N LEU A 160 4.44 6.96 10.81
CA LEU A 160 4.70 6.73 9.40
C LEU A 160 5.84 7.63 8.87
N HIS A 161 5.87 8.89 9.29
CA HIS A 161 6.97 9.82 8.97
C HIS A 161 8.31 9.34 9.57
N SER A 162 8.32 8.87 10.82
CA SER A 162 9.53 8.35 11.48
C SER A 162 10.10 7.09 10.80
N LYS A 163 9.26 6.33 10.06
CA LYS A 163 9.69 5.20 9.23
C LYS A 163 10.27 5.61 7.87
N GLY A 164 10.35 6.91 7.57
CA GLY A 164 10.89 7.44 6.32
C GLY A 164 9.97 7.24 5.11
N TYR A 165 8.69 6.98 5.29
CA TYR A 165 7.76 6.87 4.16
C TYR A 165 7.57 8.21 3.45
N LYS A 166 7.51 8.16 2.11
CA LYS A 166 7.17 9.35 1.31
C LYS A 166 5.73 9.78 1.57
N GLN A 167 5.47 11.10 1.53
CA GLN A 167 4.15 11.68 1.79
C GLN A 167 3.00 11.03 1.00
N GLN A 168 3.24 10.65 -0.25
CA GLN A 168 2.25 9.94 -1.07
C GLN A 168 1.91 8.54 -0.53
N THR A 169 2.87 7.85 0.08
CA THR A 169 2.66 6.55 0.72
C THR A 169 1.86 6.72 2.00
N ILE A 170 2.22 7.72 2.83
CA ILE A 170 1.49 8.08 4.05
C ILE A 170 0.03 8.41 3.72
N HIS A 171 -0.19 9.30 2.75
CA HIS A 171 -1.54 9.63 2.27
C HIS A 171 -2.32 8.38 1.81
N SER A 172 -1.64 7.41 1.17
CA SER A 172 -2.29 6.17 0.72
C SER A 172 -2.73 5.30 1.89
N TYR A 173 -1.93 5.17 2.95
CA TYR A 173 -2.32 4.48 4.18
C TYR A 173 -3.55 5.12 4.81
N HIS A 174 -3.55 6.45 4.99
CA HIS A 174 -4.69 7.17 5.54
C HIS A 174 -5.93 7.09 4.65
N LYS A 175 -5.76 7.10 3.32
CA LYS A 175 -6.87 6.91 2.37
C LYS A 175 -7.54 5.55 2.56
N TYR A 176 -6.77 4.47 2.65
CA TYR A 176 -7.33 3.14 2.92
C TYR A 176 -7.99 3.09 4.30
N MET A 177 -7.34 3.66 5.32
CA MET A 177 -7.90 3.69 6.66
C MET A 177 -9.24 4.43 6.72
N LYS A 178 -9.35 5.62 6.09
CA LYS A 178 -10.62 6.36 5.95
C LYS A 178 -11.68 5.53 5.23
N THR A 179 -11.33 4.76 4.21
CA THR A 179 -12.27 3.91 3.49
C THR A 179 -12.95 2.92 4.42
N TYR A 180 -12.18 2.21 5.27
CA TYR A 180 -12.72 1.18 6.17
C TYR A 180 -13.34 1.76 7.43
N ILE A 181 -12.91 2.93 7.89
CA ILE A 181 -13.61 3.70 8.93
C ILE A 181 -15.00 4.12 8.45
N ASN A 182 -15.10 4.64 7.22
CA ASN A 182 -16.41 4.98 6.64
C ASN A 182 -17.30 3.75 6.43
N ASP A 183 -16.69 2.60 6.15
CA ASP A 183 -17.43 1.33 6.07
C ASP A 183 -17.95 0.89 7.43
N ALA A 184 -17.16 1.06 8.48
CA ALA A 184 -17.58 0.80 9.87
C ALA A 184 -18.69 1.75 10.33
N ILE A 185 -18.67 3.02 9.90
CA ILE A 185 -19.75 3.98 10.18
C ILE A 185 -21.02 3.54 9.45
N ARG A 186 -20.95 3.18 8.16
CA ARG A 186 -22.12 2.67 7.41
C ARG A 186 -22.69 1.37 7.98
N SER A 187 -21.84 0.59 8.66
CA SER A 187 -22.24 -0.65 9.34
C SER A 187 -22.67 -0.39 10.80
N GLU A 188 -22.81 0.86 11.22
CA GLU A 188 -23.24 1.29 12.57
C GLU A 188 -22.36 0.75 13.72
N ILE A 189 -21.09 0.39 13.41
CA ILE A 189 -20.14 -0.11 14.40
C ILE A 189 -19.50 1.06 15.17
N ILE A 190 -19.31 2.21 14.51
CA ILE A 190 -18.85 3.46 15.12
C ILE A 190 -19.70 4.62 14.64
N GLU A 191 -19.94 5.61 15.51
CA GLU A 191 -20.82 6.75 15.21
C GLU A 191 -20.15 7.85 14.39
N LYS A 192 -18.85 8.11 14.66
CA LYS A 192 -18.13 9.28 14.12
C LYS A 192 -16.74 8.88 13.63
N SER A 193 -16.28 9.62 12.63
CA SER A 193 -14.93 9.44 12.10
C SER A 193 -13.88 10.07 13.03
N PRO A 194 -12.81 9.35 13.42
CA PRO A 194 -11.69 9.95 14.15
C PRO A 194 -10.89 10.95 13.31
N TYR A 195 -11.18 11.03 11.99
CA TYR A 195 -10.55 11.98 11.06
C TYR A 195 -11.23 13.35 11.02
N ASP A 196 -12.28 13.58 11.79
CA ASP A 196 -12.97 14.87 11.78
C ASP A 196 -12.01 16.00 12.16
N GLY A 197 -11.86 16.98 11.24
CA GLY A 197 -10.90 18.07 11.36
C GLY A 197 -9.42 17.69 11.11
N ILE A 198 -9.11 16.45 10.68
CA ILE A 198 -7.75 16.04 10.28
C ILE A 198 -7.65 16.05 8.75
N LYS A 199 -6.74 16.87 8.21
CA LYS A 199 -6.37 16.90 6.81
C LYS A 199 -5.00 16.25 6.62
N ILE A 200 -4.93 15.19 5.83
CA ILE A 200 -3.67 14.54 5.43
C ILE A 200 -3.34 15.01 4.02
N GLU A 201 -2.23 15.70 3.88
CA GLU A 201 -1.78 16.22 2.59
C GLU A 201 -1.32 15.07 1.67
N ARG A 202 -1.65 15.17 0.39
CA ARG A 202 -1.27 14.15 -0.60
C ARG A 202 0.22 14.17 -0.94
N GLY A 203 0.87 15.30 -0.73
CA GLY A 203 2.23 15.55 -1.21
C GLY A 203 2.27 15.88 -2.71
N LYS A 204 3.37 16.51 -3.12
CA LYS A 204 3.59 16.87 -4.54
C LYS A 204 3.86 15.62 -5.37
N SER A 205 3.30 15.56 -6.57
CA SER A 205 3.63 14.51 -7.53
C SER A 205 5.06 14.72 -8.02
N SER A 206 5.87 13.67 -8.04
CA SER A 206 7.19 13.72 -8.68
C SER A 206 7.02 13.93 -10.18
N ILE A 207 7.94 14.72 -10.78
CA ILE A 207 8.04 14.85 -12.23
C ILE A 207 8.24 13.46 -12.84
N ARG A 208 7.45 13.13 -13.86
CA ARG A 208 7.55 11.85 -14.54
C ARG A 208 8.81 11.81 -15.38
N LYS A 209 9.67 10.82 -15.15
CA LYS A 209 10.86 10.59 -15.97
C LYS A 209 10.45 10.00 -17.31
N TYR A 210 11.04 10.49 -18.38
CA TYR A 210 10.89 10.01 -19.75
C TYR A 210 12.26 9.96 -20.42
N LEU A 211 12.37 9.37 -21.60
CA LEU A 211 13.58 9.31 -22.40
C LEU A 211 13.55 10.39 -23.49
N THR A 212 14.70 11.02 -23.72
CA THR A 212 14.89 11.90 -24.88
C THR A 212 15.03 11.06 -26.17
N GLU A 213 14.97 11.72 -27.32
CA GLU A 213 15.16 11.05 -28.61
C GLU A 213 16.55 10.42 -28.73
N GLU A 214 17.58 11.11 -28.21
CA GLU A 214 18.95 10.58 -28.20
C GLU A 214 19.08 9.34 -27.29
N GLU A 215 18.37 9.32 -26.16
CA GLU A 215 18.35 8.17 -25.26
C GLU A 215 17.62 6.99 -25.88
N ILE A 216 16.52 7.22 -26.62
CA ILE A 216 15.81 6.18 -27.38
C ILE A 216 16.75 5.64 -28.47
N GLN A 217 17.46 6.51 -29.19
CA GLN A 217 18.39 6.09 -30.25
C GLN A 217 19.53 5.27 -29.65
N ARG A 218 20.12 5.67 -28.52
CA ARG A 218 21.14 4.87 -27.82
C ARG A 218 20.63 3.48 -27.41
N ILE A 219 19.38 3.38 -26.96
CA ILE A 219 18.74 2.09 -26.64
C ILE A 219 18.59 1.24 -27.89
N LYS A 220 18.17 1.84 -29.01
CA LYS A 220 17.99 1.16 -30.28
C LYS A 220 19.32 0.61 -30.81
N ASP A 221 20.39 1.39 -30.72
CA ASP A 221 21.72 1.07 -31.30
C ASP A 221 22.62 0.29 -30.33
N ALA A 222 22.18 0.04 -29.11
CA ALA A 222 22.95 -0.65 -28.08
C ALA A 222 23.41 -2.02 -28.56
N LYS A 223 24.73 -2.28 -28.49
CA LYS A 223 25.35 -3.57 -28.80
C LYS A 223 25.11 -4.55 -27.67
N ILE A 224 24.17 -5.44 -27.82
CA ILE A 224 23.71 -6.38 -26.79
C ILE A 224 23.98 -7.81 -27.24
N ALA A 225 24.83 -8.53 -26.51
CA ALA A 225 25.11 -9.94 -26.80
C ALA A 225 23.98 -10.89 -26.34
N SER A 226 23.21 -10.50 -25.33
CA SER A 226 22.14 -11.33 -24.77
C SER A 226 20.86 -11.25 -25.59
N ALA A 227 20.42 -12.36 -26.18
CA ALA A 227 19.15 -12.45 -26.91
C ALA A 227 17.94 -12.10 -26.02
N SER A 228 18.02 -12.38 -24.70
CA SER A 228 16.94 -12.03 -23.77
C SER A 228 16.82 -10.53 -23.54
N ILE A 229 17.94 -9.81 -23.50
CA ILE A 229 17.95 -8.35 -23.37
C ILE A 229 17.57 -7.70 -24.70
N CYS A 230 17.96 -8.27 -25.86
CA CYS A 230 17.48 -7.81 -27.17
C CYS A 230 15.94 -7.86 -27.27
N ARG A 231 15.33 -8.95 -26.83
CA ARG A 231 13.85 -9.05 -26.79
C ARG A 231 13.23 -7.99 -25.89
N VAL A 232 13.82 -7.74 -24.71
CA VAL A 232 13.36 -6.70 -23.78
C VAL A 232 13.50 -5.30 -24.38
N ARG A 233 14.61 -5.02 -25.08
CA ARG A 233 14.81 -3.77 -25.82
C ARG A 233 13.69 -3.55 -26.84
N ASP A 234 13.43 -4.54 -27.69
CA ASP A 234 12.44 -4.41 -28.75
C ASP A 234 11.02 -4.24 -28.18
N LEU A 235 10.70 -4.97 -27.11
CA LEU A 235 9.43 -4.83 -26.40
C LEU A 235 9.28 -3.43 -25.76
N PHE A 236 10.36 -2.88 -25.23
CA PHE A 236 10.37 -1.54 -24.63
C PHE A 236 10.24 -0.44 -25.70
N LEU A 237 10.95 -0.57 -26.81
CA LEU A 237 10.80 0.33 -27.94
C LEU A 237 9.38 0.30 -28.51
N PHE A 238 8.76 -0.89 -28.58
CA PHE A 238 7.35 -0.99 -28.95
C PHE A 238 6.45 -0.19 -28.01
N GLN A 239 6.70 -0.23 -26.69
CA GLN A 239 5.98 0.61 -25.74
C GLN A 239 6.23 2.10 -25.94
N CYS A 240 7.47 2.49 -26.29
CA CYS A 240 7.80 3.89 -26.60
C CYS A 240 7.09 4.40 -27.86
N TYR A 241 6.78 3.53 -28.81
CA TYR A 241 6.09 3.89 -30.06
C TYR A 241 4.57 3.75 -30.03
N THR A 242 4.02 3.09 -29.00
CA THR A 242 2.58 2.83 -28.91
C THR A 242 1.91 3.42 -27.65
N GLY A 243 2.71 3.73 -26.63
CA GLY A 243 2.20 4.20 -25.34
C GLY A 243 1.49 3.13 -24.51
N PHE A 244 1.59 1.86 -24.87
CA PHE A 244 0.93 0.77 -24.11
C PHE A 244 1.44 0.70 -22.69
N ALA A 245 0.52 0.52 -21.73
CA ALA A 245 0.95 0.06 -20.41
C ALA A 245 1.32 -1.43 -20.50
N TYR A 246 2.16 -1.89 -19.55
CA TYR A 246 2.55 -3.31 -19.52
C TYR A 246 1.34 -4.26 -19.54
N ALA A 247 0.26 -3.94 -18.83
CA ALA A 247 -0.92 -4.79 -18.79
C ALA A 247 -1.62 -4.94 -20.16
N ASP A 248 -1.59 -3.89 -20.98
CA ASP A 248 -2.17 -3.91 -22.33
C ASP A 248 -1.20 -4.55 -23.33
N LEU A 249 0.11 -4.31 -23.14
CA LEU A 249 1.15 -4.99 -23.90
C LEU A 249 1.09 -6.52 -23.70
N ALA A 250 0.88 -6.97 -22.45
CA ALA A 250 0.84 -8.40 -22.12
C ALA A 250 -0.40 -9.13 -22.66
N LYS A 251 -1.47 -8.41 -22.97
CA LYS A 251 -2.68 -8.98 -23.60
C LYS A 251 -2.77 -8.73 -25.11
N PHE A 252 -1.79 -7.99 -25.67
CA PHE A 252 -1.84 -7.60 -27.06
C PHE A 252 -1.89 -8.84 -27.97
N ASP A 253 -2.90 -8.83 -28.84
CA ASP A 253 -3.11 -9.86 -29.87
C ASP A 253 -3.24 -9.16 -31.21
N PHE A 254 -2.33 -9.48 -32.15
CA PHE A 254 -2.34 -8.89 -33.48
C PHE A 254 -3.57 -9.29 -34.31
N SER A 255 -4.23 -10.40 -33.99
CA SER A 255 -5.45 -10.83 -34.71
C SER A 255 -6.60 -9.83 -34.55
N THR A 256 -6.56 -9.00 -33.50
CA THR A 256 -7.56 -7.94 -33.23
C THR A 256 -7.23 -6.59 -33.86
N VAL A 257 -6.08 -6.48 -34.54
CA VAL A 257 -5.61 -5.24 -35.16
C VAL A 257 -6.37 -4.98 -36.46
N ILE A 258 -6.94 -3.79 -36.58
CA ILE A 258 -7.71 -3.38 -37.76
C ILE A 258 -6.71 -2.86 -38.80
N GLN A 259 -6.75 -3.40 -40.01
CA GLN A 259 -6.01 -2.86 -41.17
C GLN A 259 -6.94 -1.95 -41.98
N ARG A 260 -6.59 -0.66 -42.08
CA ARG A 260 -7.35 0.33 -42.84
C ARG A 260 -6.43 1.31 -43.52
N ASN A 261 -6.61 1.50 -44.87
CA ASN A 261 -5.83 2.43 -45.68
C ASN A 261 -4.30 2.22 -45.51
N GLY A 262 -3.85 0.97 -45.51
CA GLY A 262 -2.44 0.61 -45.31
C GLY A 262 -1.88 0.84 -43.91
N LYS A 263 -2.71 1.22 -42.94
CA LYS A 263 -2.33 1.44 -41.55
C LYS A 263 -2.88 0.34 -40.64
N TYR A 264 -2.12 -0.01 -39.63
CA TYR A 264 -2.52 -0.91 -38.55
C TYR A 264 -3.05 -0.10 -37.39
N ILE A 265 -4.26 -0.41 -36.92
CA ILE A 265 -4.96 0.34 -35.88
C ILE A 265 -5.32 -0.61 -34.75
N VAL A 266 -4.91 -0.27 -33.55
CA VAL A 266 -5.33 -0.95 -32.32
C VAL A 266 -6.45 -0.12 -31.70
N HIS A 267 -7.63 -0.73 -31.63
CA HIS A 267 -8.77 -0.19 -30.90
C HIS A 267 -9.21 -1.24 -29.89
N ASP A 268 -8.94 -1.00 -28.62
CA ASP A 268 -9.13 -1.98 -27.53
C ASP A 268 -9.43 -1.23 -26.23
N ALA A 269 -9.89 -1.94 -25.21
CA ALA A 269 -10.14 -1.39 -23.88
C ALA A 269 -8.96 -1.65 -22.92
N ARG A 270 -8.66 -0.66 -22.09
CA ARG A 270 -7.61 -0.75 -21.06
C ARG A 270 -7.91 -1.86 -20.05
N LYS A 271 -7.02 -2.80 -19.84
CA LYS A 271 -7.18 -3.89 -18.87
C LYS A 271 -7.48 -3.40 -17.45
N LYS A 272 -6.95 -2.23 -17.09
CA LYS A 272 -7.07 -1.69 -15.72
C LYS A 272 -8.36 -0.91 -15.48
N THR A 273 -8.86 -0.19 -16.47
CA THR A 273 -9.94 0.79 -16.31
C THR A 273 -11.16 0.52 -17.17
N GLY A 274 -11.06 -0.37 -18.16
CA GLY A 274 -12.11 -0.60 -19.16
C GLY A 274 -12.26 0.52 -20.19
N GLU A 275 -11.47 1.59 -20.09
CA GLU A 275 -11.53 2.71 -21.03
C GLU A 275 -10.94 2.36 -22.39
N ASP A 276 -11.67 2.73 -23.45
CA ASP A 276 -11.21 2.53 -24.82
C ASP A 276 -9.97 3.36 -25.13
N PHE A 277 -9.08 2.79 -25.91
CA PHE A 277 -7.95 3.51 -26.50
C PHE A 277 -7.81 3.20 -27.99
N TYR A 278 -7.29 4.17 -28.72
CA TYR A 278 -7.16 4.11 -30.16
C TYR A 278 -5.75 4.54 -30.55
N VAL A 279 -4.97 3.61 -31.11
CA VAL A 279 -3.57 3.87 -31.50
C VAL A 279 -3.34 3.37 -32.93
N VAL A 280 -2.81 4.24 -33.78
CA VAL A 280 -2.28 3.84 -35.09
C VAL A 280 -0.84 3.41 -34.86
N LEU A 281 -0.49 2.19 -35.29
CA LEU A 281 0.87 1.69 -35.16
C LEU A 281 1.79 2.42 -36.12
N LEU A 282 2.84 3.03 -35.58
CA LEU A 282 3.89 3.68 -36.36
C LEU A 282 4.80 2.65 -36.99
N SER A 283 5.47 3.02 -38.10
CA SER A 283 6.37 2.12 -38.81
C SER A 283 7.37 1.38 -37.95
N PRO A 284 8.07 2.01 -36.98
CA PRO A 284 8.99 1.29 -36.10
C PRO A 284 8.31 0.22 -35.21
N ALA A 285 7.06 0.46 -34.80
CA ALA A 285 6.30 -0.56 -34.04
C ALA A 285 5.92 -1.74 -34.95
N VAL A 286 5.54 -1.47 -36.20
CA VAL A 286 5.23 -2.50 -37.18
C VAL A 286 6.47 -3.33 -37.54
N GLU A 287 7.65 -2.73 -37.67
CA GLU A 287 8.92 -3.44 -37.89
C GLU A 287 9.23 -4.40 -36.74
N ILE A 288 9.01 -3.98 -35.47
CA ILE A 288 9.17 -4.86 -34.34
C ILE A 288 8.18 -6.02 -34.40
N LEU A 289 6.91 -5.80 -34.76
CA LEU A 289 5.93 -6.87 -34.91
C LEU A 289 6.35 -7.87 -36.00
N LYS A 290 6.79 -7.40 -37.16
CA LYS A 290 7.28 -8.25 -38.25
C LYS A 290 8.47 -9.10 -37.81
N LYS A 291 9.40 -8.55 -37.04
CA LYS A 291 10.56 -9.27 -36.48
C LYS A 291 10.18 -10.48 -35.63
N TYR A 292 9.01 -10.45 -35.00
CA TYR A 292 8.50 -11.50 -34.14
C TYR A 292 7.26 -12.20 -34.70
N ASP A 293 7.12 -12.23 -36.00
CA ASP A 293 6.00 -12.88 -36.71
C ASP A 293 4.64 -12.45 -36.12
N PHE A 294 4.52 -11.15 -35.76
CA PHE A 294 3.35 -10.51 -35.16
C PHE A 294 2.97 -11.03 -33.76
N VAL A 295 3.84 -11.78 -33.09
CA VAL A 295 3.67 -12.24 -31.71
C VAL A 295 4.74 -11.61 -30.83
N LEU A 296 4.38 -10.64 -30.01
CA LEU A 296 5.34 -9.94 -29.15
C LEU A 296 5.95 -10.90 -28.10
N PRO A 297 7.28 -10.84 -27.88
CA PRO A 297 7.99 -11.70 -26.93
C PRO A 297 7.80 -11.24 -25.48
N VAL A 298 6.54 -11.22 -25.02
CA VAL A 298 6.18 -10.73 -23.68
C VAL A 298 6.73 -11.67 -22.61
N ILE A 299 7.25 -11.08 -21.54
CA ILE A 299 7.70 -11.76 -20.33
C ILE A 299 7.04 -11.09 -19.11
N ASP A 300 7.00 -11.77 -17.97
CA ASP A 300 6.39 -11.24 -16.75
C ASP A 300 6.95 -9.88 -16.33
N ASN A 301 6.09 -9.04 -15.71
CA ASN A 301 6.39 -7.65 -15.40
C ASN A 301 7.62 -7.47 -14.49
N VAL A 302 7.82 -8.35 -13.52
CA VAL A 302 8.95 -8.25 -12.59
C VAL A 302 10.28 -8.51 -13.32
N PRO A 303 10.50 -9.65 -14.00
CA PRO A 303 11.70 -9.88 -14.78
C PRO A 303 11.87 -8.89 -15.94
N TYR A 304 10.78 -8.38 -16.52
CA TYR A 304 10.84 -7.33 -17.54
C TYR A 304 11.50 -6.05 -16.97
N ASN A 305 10.98 -5.52 -15.85
CA ASN A 305 11.55 -4.32 -15.24
C ASN A 305 12.97 -4.51 -14.68
N LEU A 306 13.35 -5.73 -14.27
CA LEU A 306 14.73 -6.02 -13.89
C LEU A 306 15.67 -5.94 -15.10
N ARG A 307 15.30 -6.55 -16.24
CA ARG A 307 16.10 -6.52 -17.45
C ARG A 307 16.16 -5.15 -18.12
N LEU A 308 15.13 -4.30 -17.93
CA LEU A 308 15.17 -2.91 -18.40
C LEU A 308 16.28 -2.10 -17.72
N LYS A 309 16.64 -2.39 -16.47
CA LYS A 309 17.78 -1.75 -15.80
C LYS A 309 19.10 -2.16 -16.47
N VAL A 310 19.26 -3.45 -16.79
CA VAL A 310 20.43 -3.96 -17.52
C VAL A 310 20.49 -3.35 -18.93
N LEU A 311 19.36 -3.20 -19.60
CA LEU A 311 19.29 -2.51 -20.90
C LEU A 311 19.77 -1.05 -20.80
N ALA A 312 19.42 -0.33 -19.73
CA ALA A 312 19.89 1.03 -19.50
C ALA A 312 21.42 1.11 -19.41
N GLU A 313 22.05 0.15 -18.75
CA GLU A 313 23.52 0.03 -18.64
C GLU A 313 24.13 -0.21 -20.02
N TYR A 314 23.62 -1.15 -20.82
CA TYR A 314 24.09 -1.40 -22.20
C TYR A 314 23.96 -0.16 -23.09
N ALA A 315 22.91 0.64 -22.92
CA ALA A 315 22.65 1.83 -23.72
C ALA A 315 23.34 3.10 -23.18
N GLY A 316 24.05 3.05 -22.04
CA GLY A 316 24.64 4.22 -21.42
C GLY A 316 23.60 5.27 -21.02
N VAL A 317 22.41 4.84 -20.57
CA VAL A 317 21.31 5.71 -20.14
C VAL A 317 21.31 5.80 -18.62
N ASP A 318 21.65 6.96 -18.08
CA ASP A 318 21.65 7.22 -16.63
C ASP A 318 20.24 7.52 -16.09
N LYS A 319 19.32 6.59 -16.34
CA LYS A 319 17.95 6.61 -15.80
C LYS A 319 17.53 5.19 -15.46
N ALA A 320 16.90 4.99 -14.31
CA ALA A 320 16.28 3.71 -13.96
C ALA A 320 15.07 3.47 -14.88
N ILE A 321 15.29 2.80 -16.01
CA ILE A 321 14.24 2.51 -16.99
C ILE A 321 13.24 1.52 -16.39
N THR A 322 11.96 1.82 -16.60
CA THR A 322 10.84 0.94 -16.24
C THR A 322 9.84 0.85 -17.39
N SER A 323 9.03 -0.19 -17.45
CA SER A 323 8.01 -0.32 -18.49
C SER A 323 7.07 0.90 -18.56
N HIS A 324 6.79 1.53 -17.41
CA HIS A 324 5.95 2.72 -17.37
C HIS A 324 6.63 3.96 -17.97
N MET A 325 7.96 4.00 -17.96
CA MET A 325 8.74 5.07 -18.62
C MET A 325 8.55 5.05 -20.14
N GLY A 326 8.44 3.89 -20.79
CA GLY A 326 8.13 3.82 -22.21
C GLY A 326 6.83 4.53 -22.58
N ARG A 327 5.80 4.34 -21.77
CA ARG A 327 4.53 5.05 -21.92
C ARG A 327 4.65 6.56 -21.66
N HIS A 328 5.46 6.99 -20.69
CA HIS A 328 5.73 8.41 -20.44
C HIS A 328 6.49 9.03 -21.62
N THR A 329 7.46 8.31 -22.16
CA THR A 329 8.23 8.70 -23.33
C THR A 329 7.32 8.91 -24.54
N PHE A 330 6.43 7.96 -24.85
CA PHE A 330 5.43 8.11 -25.90
C PHE A 330 4.61 9.40 -25.74
N ALA A 331 4.12 9.64 -24.52
CA ALA A 331 3.27 10.79 -24.24
C ALA A 331 4.00 12.14 -24.48
N VAL A 332 5.23 12.25 -23.97
CA VAL A 332 6.04 13.46 -24.15
C VAL A 332 6.41 13.63 -25.62
N TRP A 333 6.82 12.53 -26.28
CA TRP A 333 7.17 12.56 -27.71
C TRP A 333 5.99 12.99 -28.58
N CYS A 334 4.77 12.49 -28.33
CA CYS A 334 3.57 12.91 -29.07
C CYS A 334 3.28 14.40 -28.88
N LEU A 335 3.38 14.90 -27.67
CA LEU A 335 3.13 16.33 -27.38
C LEU A 335 4.20 17.20 -28.04
N ASN A 336 5.49 16.87 -27.97
CA ASN A 336 6.59 17.57 -28.63
C ASN A 336 6.43 17.62 -30.16
N ASN A 337 5.68 16.67 -30.72
CA ASN A 337 5.36 16.62 -32.15
C ASN A 337 3.95 17.15 -32.48
N GLY A 338 3.38 17.99 -31.62
CA GLY A 338 2.14 18.75 -31.88
C GLY A 338 0.85 17.92 -31.78
N VAL A 339 0.90 16.72 -31.18
CA VAL A 339 -0.33 15.94 -30.93
C VAL A 339 -1.14 16.64 -29.84
N LYS A 340 -2.38 17.01 -30.14
CA LYS A 340 -3.29 17.63 -29.17
C LYS A 340 -3.50 16.74 -27.95
N ILE A 341 -3.55 17.34 -26.77
CA ILE A 341 -3.63 16.62 -25.48
C ILE A 341 -4.88 15.75 -25.38
N GLU A 342 -6.00 16.15 -26.00
CA GLU A 342 -7.23 15.39 -26.05
C GLU A 342 -7.05 14.08 -26.87
N ASN A 343 -6.35 14.17 -28.00
CA ASN A 343 -6.04 13.02 -28.82
C ASN A 343 -5.08 12.08 -28.11
N LEU A 344 -4.07 12.64 -27.44
CA LEU A 344 -3.15 11.85 -26.62
C LEU A 344 -3.89 11.14 -25.47
N ALA A 345 -4.83 11.82 -24.81
CA ALA A 345 -5.67 11.18 -23.77
C ALA A 345 -6.43 9.99 -24.31
N LYS A 346 -7.01 10.10 -25.52
CA LYS A 346 -7.70 9.02 -26.22
C LYS A 346 -6.74 7.88 -26.60
N MET A 347 -5.55 8.21 -27.15
CA MET A 347 -4.51 7.22 -27.48
C MET A 347 -4.08 6.44 -26.24
N MET A 348 -4.00 7.11 -25.10
CA MET A 348 -3.58 6.49 -23.82
C MET A 348 -4.73 5.85 -23.04
N GLY A 349 -5.99 5.98 -23.45
CA GLY A 349 -7.15 5.49 -22.70
C GLY A 349 -7.20 6.09 -21.29
N HIS A 350 -7.13 7.42 -21.20
CA HIS A 350 -7.26 8.15 -19.94
C HIS A 350 -8.70 8.66 -19.80
N THR A 351 -9.39 8.23 -18.75
CA THR A 351 -10.74 8.69 -18.37
C THR A 351 -10.79 10.18 -18.06
N ASP A 352 -9.73 10.69 -17.41
CA ASP A 352 -9.63 12.10 -17.02
C ASP A 352 -8.40 12.72 -17.72
N ILE A 353 -8.62 13.79 -18.46
CA ILE A 353 -7.58 14.54 -19.17
C ILE A 353 -6.50 15.08 -18.23
N LYS A 354 -6.84 15.33 -16.94
CA LYS A 354 -5.86 15.70 -15.91
C LYS A 354 -4.72 14.68 -15.78
N THR A 355 -4.99 13.42 -16.09
CA THR A 355 -3.95 12.36 -16.12
C THR A 355 -2.96 12.59 -17.24
N THR A 356 -3.36 13.21 -18.35
CA THR A 356 -2.50 13.56 -19.49
C THR A 356 -1.82 14.90 -19.30
N GLN A 357 -2.47 15.85 -18.61
CA GLN A 357 -1.91 17.18 -18.32
C GLN A 357 -0.61 17.16 -17.49
N ILE A 358 -0.32 16.03 -16.82
CA ILE A 358 0.98 15.88 -16.12
C ILE A 358 2.17 15.92 -17.08
N TYR A 359 1.97 15.54 -18.34
CA TYR A 359 3.01 15.56 -19.37
C TYR A 359 3.20 16.97 -19.95
N ALA A 360 2.12 17.74 -20.09
CA ALA A 360 2.19 19.13 -20.57
C ALA A 360 3.04 20.04 -19.66
N LYS A 361 3.14 19.71 -18.38
CA LYS A 361 3.99 20.48 -17.43
C LYS A 361 5.50 20.30 -17.67
N VAL A 362 5.90 19.44 -18.58
CA VAL A 362 7.30 19.11 -18.86
C VAL A 362 7.78 19.83 -20.13
N LEU A 363 6.87 20.48 -20.88
CA LEU A 363 7.11 21.02 -22.20
C LEU A 363 7.49 22.51 -22.16
N ASN A 364 8.67 22.85 -21.63
CA ASN A 364 9.17 24.23 -21.75
C ASN A 364 9.60 24.54 -23.19
N GLU A 365 10.18 23.57 -23.91
CA GLU A 365 10.63 23.73 -25.31
C GLU A 365 9.49 24.02 -26.27
N GLU A 366 8.30 23.50 -26.04
CA GLU A 366 7.13 23.76 -26.90
C GLU A 366 6.61 25.19 -26.69
N VAL A 367 6.63 25.66 -25.44
CA VAL A 367 6.30 27.04 -25.13
C VAL A 367 7.29 28.02 -25.84
N GLU A 368 8.58 27.66 -25.83
CA GLU A 368 9.62 28.46 -26.54
C GLU A 368 9.36 28.52 -28.04
N LYS A 369 9.05 27.38 -28.69
CA LYS A 369 8.70 27.29 -30.13
C LYS A 369 7.43 28.07 -30.47
N GLU A 370 6.41 28.03 -29.61
CA GLU A 370 5.19 28.82 -29.80
C GLU A 370 5.50 30.33 -29.72
N PHE A 371 6.39 30.76 -28.82
CA PHE A 371 6.85 32.14 -28.74
C PHE A 371 7.67 32.58 -29.97
N GLU A 372 8.56 31.71 -30.48
CA GLU A 372 9.26 31.97 -31.75
C GLU A 372 8.28 32.14 -32.92
N GLY A 373 7.22 31.34 -32.96
CA GLY A 373 6.12 31.47 -33.92
C GLY A 373 5.42 32.83 -33.85
N LEU A 374 5.17 33.33 -32.63
CA LEU A 374 4.57 34.65 -32.39
C LEU A 374 5.53 35.78 -32.79
N GLU A 375 6.82 35.67 -32.51
CA GLU A 375 7.83 36.64 -32.95
C GLU A 375 7.90 36.75 -34.46
N ASN A 376 7.85 35.60 -35.18
CA ASN A 376 7.83 35.55 -36.64
C ASN A 376 6.57 36.23 -37.25
N VAL A 377 5.42 36.19 -36.54
CA VAL A 377 4.21 36.91 -36.96
C VAL A 377 4.35 38.43 -36.75
N LEU A 378 5.01 38.83 -35.67
CA LEU A 378 5.26 40.25 -35.39
C LEU A 378 6.29 40.85 -36.33
N ALA A 379 7.31 40.08 -36.71
CA ALA A 379 8.36 40.52 -37.65
C ALA A 379 7.87 40.70 -39.12
N LYS A 380 6.69 40.15 -39.46
CA LYS A 380 6.06 40.26 -40.78
C LYS A 380 5.06 41.42 -40.89
N LYS A 381 4.85 42.18 -39.83
CA LYS A 381 4.07 43.43 -39.79
C LYS A 381 4.99 44.65 -39.80
#